data_d8d3561a3a03d14bfa7fa11a9ee15188
#
_entry.id   d8d3561a3a03d14bfa7fa11a9ee15188
#
_cell.length_a   1.000
_cell.length_b   1.000
_cell.length_c   1.000
_cell.angle_alpha   90.00
_cell.angle_beta   90.00
_cell.angle_gamma   90.00
#
_symmetry.space_group_name_H-M   'P 1'
#
loop_
_entity.id
_entity.type
_entity.pdbx_description
1 polymer ?
#
loop_
_entity_poly.entity_id
_entity_poly.type
_entity_poly.pdbx_seq_one_letter_code
_entity_poly.pdbx_strand_id
1 'polypeptide(L)'
;MAELLQNPEKLKKTRKELQKVINKDEGVKDLDITNLPYLQAVVKETLRLHPSAPILVHKSISEVELCGFKVPKDAQVLVNVWSMGRDPSIWNDPNLFVPERFLESGDVFREEDFGFIPFGAGRRMCPGVSFAHRVVHTMLATMLYHFDWKLVDEEKCEHIDMTEKFRVTLRKVKPLMAIPI
;
A
#
# COMPACT_ATOMS: atom_id res chain seq x y z
N MET A 1 -2.25 -8.82 1.64
CA MET A 1 -2.70 -10.14 2.15
C MET A 1 -2.31 -10.36 3.61
N ALA A 2 -1.04 -10.26 4.03
CA ALA A 2 -0.63 -10.51 5.42
C ALA A 2 -1.38 -9.62 6.42
N GLU A 3 -1.49 -8.32 6.17
CA GLU A 3 -2.27 -7.38 6.98
C GLU A 3 -3.74 -7.80 7.11
N LEU A 4 -4.36 -8.28 6.04
CA LEU A 4 -5.76 -8.72 6.08
C LEU A 4 -5.93 -10.01 6.90
N LEU A 5 -4.99 -10.94 6.82
CA LEU A 5 -5.02 -12.16 7.63
C LEU A 5 -4.78 -11.86 9.11
N GLN A 6 -3.98 -10.84 9.42
CA GLN A 6 -3.74 -10.37 10.78
C GLN A 6 -4.93 -9.56 11.35
N ASN A 7 -5.78 -9.01 10.47
CA ASN A 7 -6.96 -8.21 10.82
C ASN A 7 -8.24 -8.85 10.25
N PRO A 8 -8.78 -9.91 10.87
CA PRO A 8 -9.90 -10.69 10.31
C PRO A 8 -11.18 -9.88 10.05
N GLU A 9 -11.44 -8.86 10.87
CA GLU A 9 -12.59 -7.97 10.70
C GLU A 9 -12.48 -7.13 9.41
N LYS A 10 -11.27 -6.69 9.05
CA LYS A 10 -11.00 -5.96 7.81
C LYS A 10 -11.05 -6.87 6.59
N LEU A 11 -10.54 -8.10 6.73
CA LEU A 11 -10.69 -9.14 5.72
C LEU A 11 -12.17 -9.41 5.42
N LYS A 12 -12.98 -9.61 6.47
CA LYS A 12 -14.42 -9.85 6.35
C LYS A 12 -15.14 -8.67 5.68
N LYS A 13 -14.76 -7.44 6.03
CA LYS A 13 -15.33 -6.23 5.43
C LYS A 13 -14.99 -6.13 3.94
N THR A 14 -13.73 -6.39 3.57
CA THR A 14 -13.28 -6.43 2.17
C THR A 14 -14.05 -7.48 1.38
N ARG A 15 -14.18 -8.70 1.88
CA ARG A 15 -14.94 -9.77 1.23
C ARG A 15 -16.41 -9.45 1.04
N LYS A 16 -17.04 -8.83 2.05
CA LYS A 16 -18.43 -8.40 1.97
C LYS A 16 -18.65 -7.37 0.86
N GLU A 17 -17.69 -6.48 0.65
CA GLU A 17 -17.70 -5.53 -0.47
C GLU A 17 -17.60 -6.27 -1.80
N LEU A 18 -16.61 -7.14 -1.96
CA LEU A 18 -16.42 -7.94 -3.17
C LEU A 18 -17.66 -8.75 -3.54
N GLN A 19 -18.27 -9.44 -2.58
CA GLN A 19 -19.47 -10.24 -2.80
C GLN A 19 -20.71 -9.44 -3.24
N LYS A 20 -20.75 -8.14 -2.91
CA LYS A 20 -21.85 -7.26 -3.31
C LYS A 20 -21.68 -6.72 -4.73
N VAL A 21 -20.44 -6.50 -5.17
CA VAL A 21 -20.13 -5.80 -6.42
C VAL A 21 -19.87 -6.79 -7.55
N ILE A 22 -19.16 -7.90 -7.25
CA ILE A 22 -18.72 -8.84 -8.28
C ILE A 22 -19.86 -9.78 -8.67
N ASN A 23 -20.12 -9.88 -9.97
CA ASN A 23 -21.04 -10.84 -10.53
C ASN A 23 -20.42 -12.25 -10.49
N LYS A 24 -21.15 -13.21 -9.92
CA LYS A 24 -20.69 -14.60 -9.74
C LYS A 24 -20.35 -15.30 -11.07
N ASP A 25 -21.10 -14.98 -12.13
CA ASP A 25 -20.95 -15.64 -13.43
C ASP A 25 -19.80 -15.09 -14.26
N GLU A 26 -19.31 -13.89 -13.93
CA GLU A 26 -18.31 -13.17 -14.73
C GLU A 26 -16.94 -13.07 -14.03
N GLY A 27 -16.89 -13.32 -12.72
CA GLY A 27 -15.68 -13.16 -11.92
C GLY A 27 -15.23 -11.70 -11.78
N VAL A 28 -14.00 -11.51 -11.29
CA VAL A 28 -13.43 -10.17 -11.04
C VAL A 28 -12.97 -9.53 -12.35
N LYS A 29 -13.51 -8.35 -12.64
CA LYS A 29 -13.09 -7.53 -13.79
C LYS A 29 -12.34 -6.27 -13.32
N ASP A 30 -11.47 -5.77 -14.16
CA ASP A 30 -10.73 -4.52 -13.90
C ASP A 30 -11.68 -3.31 -13.66
N LEU A 31 -12.81 -3.29 -14.38
CA LEU A 31 -13.83 -2.25 -14.22
C LEU A 31 -14.53 -2.28 -12.85
N ASP A 32 -14.56 -3.42 -12.17
CA ASP A 32 -15.19 -3.54 -10.86
C ASP A 32 -14.40 -2.77 -9.79
N ILE A 33 -13.09 -2.58 -10.00
CA ILE A 33 -12.21 -1.95 -9.02
C ILE A 33 -12.67 -0.54 -8.65
N THR A 34 -13.25 0.20 -9.60
CA THR A 34 -13.80 1.55 -9.34
C THR A 34 -14.96 1.55 -8.34
N ASN A 35 -15.66 0.43 -8.22
CA ASN A 35 -16.80 0.24 -7.33
C ASN A 35 -16.42 -0.48 -6.01
N LEU A 36 -15.12 -0.62 -5.73
CA LEU A 36 -14.58 -1.31 -4.55
C LEU A 36 -13.74 -0.34 -3.67
N PRO A 37 -14.37 0.70 -3.10
CA PRO A 37 -13.66 1.72 -2.35
C PRO A 37 -12.91 1.17 -1.12
N TYR A 38 -13.46 0.16 -0.44
CA TYR A 38 -12.78 -0.43 0.71
C TYR A 38 -11.55 -1.25 0.31
N LEU A 39 -11.63 -2.01 -0.78
CA LEU A 39 -10.46 -2.69 -1.35
C LEU A 39 -9.37 -1.69 -1.74
N GLN A 40 -9.74 -0.58 -2.36
CA GLN A 40 -8.80 0.49 -2.70
C GLN A 40 -8.14 1.07 -1.45
N ALA A 41 -8.92 1.31 -0.40
CA ALA A 41 -8.43 1.79 0.88
C ALA A 41 -7.46 0.80 1.53
N VAL A 42 -7.73 -0.50 1.46
CA VAL A 42 -6.83 -1.59 1.92
C VAL A 42 -5.49 -1.54 1.18
N VAL A 43 -5.49 -1.36 -0.13
CA VAL A 43 -4.26 -1.27 -0.93
C VAL A 43 -3.48 -0.01 -0.60
N LYS A 44 -4.15 1.14 -0.48
CA LYS A 44 -3.52 2.41 -0.09
C LYS A 44 -2.86 2.30 1.28
N GLU A 45 -3.56 1.77 2.28
CA GLU A 45 -3.04 1.61 3.63
C GLU A 45 -1.86 0.63 3.67
N THR A 46 -1.92 -0.43 2.85
CA THR A 46 -0.78 -1.34 2.68
C THR A 46 0.44 -0.62 2.11
N LEU A 47 0.26 0.22 1.10
CA LEU A 47 1.36 0.99 0.50
C LEU A 47 1.90 2.08 1.45
N ARG A 48 1.07 2.62 2.33
CA ARG A 48 1.48 3.57 3.36
C ARG A 48 2.41 2.90 4.38
N LEU A 49 1.99 1.77 4.93
CA LEU A 49 2.76 1.03 5.94
C LEU A 49 3.95 0.29 5.33
N HIS A 50 3.79 -0.29 4.16
CA HIS A 50 4.77 -1.17 3.53
C HIS A 50 5.12 -0.68 2.11
N PRO A 51 5.68 0.54 1.96
CA PRO A 51 6.05 1.06 0.65
C PRO A 51 7.12 0.17 0.02
N SER A 52 6.90 -0.28 -1.23
CA SER A 52 7.87 -1.13 -1.94
C SER A 52 9.22 -0.43 -2.11
N ALA A 53 9.21 0.90 -2.31
CA ALA A 53 10.39 1.76 -2.35
C ALA A 53 10.40 2.67 -1.10
N PRO A 54 10.99 2.24 0.02
CA PRO A 54 10.94 2.99 1.28
C PRO A 54 11.78 4.27 1.25
N ILE A 55 12.77 4.34 0.34
CA ILE A 55 13.61 5.51 0.12
C ILE A 55 13.65 5.81 -1.37
N LEU A 56 13.27 7.04 -1.75
CA LEU A 56 13.43 7.54 -3.12
C LEU A 56 14.75 8.32 -3.20
N VAL A 57 15.52 8.08 -4.26
CA VAL A 57 16.79 8.73 -4.51
C VAL A 57 16.65 9.71 -5.65
N HIS A 58 16.91 10.98 -5.38
CA HIS A 58 16.96 12.05 -6.38
C HIS A 58 18.35 12.64 -6.45
N LYS A 59 18.65 13.30 -7.56
CA LYS A 59 19.90 14.04 -7.75
C LYS A 59 19.56 15.51 -8.08
N SER A 60 20.18 16.44 -7.37
CA SER A 60 20.05 17.86 -7.67
C SER A 60 20.73 18.18 -8.99
N ILE A 61 20.02 18.85 -9.91
CA ILE A 61 20.55 19.26 -11.21
C ILE A 61 21.21 20.65 -11.19
N SER A 62 20.95 21.42 -10.15
CA SER A 62 21.50 22.76 -9.90
C SER A 62 21.63 22.96 -8.39
N GLU A 63 22.34 23.98 -7.96
CA GLU A 63 22.27 24.46 -6.59
C GLU A 63 20.85 24.99 -6.33
N VAL A 64 20.24 24.57 -5.22
CA VAL A 64 18.90 25.01 -4.78
C VAL A 64 18.90 25.24 -3.28
N GLU A 65 18.03 26.11 -2.82
CA GLU A 65 17.73 26.28 -1.41
C GLU A 65 16.49 25.45 -1.05
N LEU A 66 16.61 24.63 0.00
CA LEU A 66 15.53 23.80 0.51
C LEU A 66 15.40 23.99 2.02
N CYS A 67 14.30 24.53 2.48
CA CYS A 67 14.04 24.78 3.92
C CYS A 67 15.19 25.55 4.62
N GLY A 68 15.78 26.54 3.94
CA GLY A 68 16.92 27.35 4.47
C GLY A 68 18.30 26.69 4.33
N PHE A 69 18.36 25.49 3.75
CA PHE A 69 19.63 24.81 3.50
C PHE A 69 20.03 24.89 2.02
N LYS A 70 21.29 25.19 1.76
CA LYS A 70 21.86 25.12 0.41
C LYS A 70 22.17 23.69 0.02
N VAL A 71 21.48 23.18 -0.98
CA VAL A 71 21.73 21.87 -1.59
C VAL A 71 22.56 22.07 -2.84
N PRO A 72 23.82 21.62 -2.88
CA PRO A 72 24.70 21.85 -4.03
C PRO A 72 24.23 21.03 -5.24
N LYS A 73 24.65 21.47 -6.42
CA LYS A 73 24.50 20.67 -7.64
C LYS A 73 25.12 19.29 -7.45
N ASP A 74 24.50 18.30 -8.07
CA ASP A 74 24.88 16.88 -8.02
C ASP A 74 24.74 16.18 -6.65
N ALA A 75 24.22 16.86 -5.63
CA ALA A 75 23.91 16.24 -4.35
C ALA A 75 22.82 15.16 -4.50
N GLN A 76 23.00 14.05 -3.77
CA GLN A 76 21.95 13.05 -3.61
C GLN A 76 20.96 13.51 -2.52
N VAL A 77 19.67 13.50 -2.87
CA VAL A 77 18.57 13.79 -1.98
C VAL A 77 17.78 12.50 -1.75
N LEU A 78 17.70 12.09 -0.50
CA LEU A 78 16.97 10.88 -0.09
C LEU A 78 15.62 11.28 0.54
N VAL A 79 14.53 10.80 -0.04
CA VAL A 79 13.19 11.01 0.50
C VAL A 79 12.76 9.72 1.21
N ASN A 80 12.57 9.80 2.53
CA ASN A 80 12.23 8.64 3.36
C ASN A 80 10.71 8.42 3.39
N VAL A 81 10.18 7.74 2.36
CA VAL A 81 8.75 7.44 2.21
C VAL A 81 8.24 6.56 3.35
N TRP A 82 9.06 5.65 3.85
CA TRP A 82 8.72 4.78 4.96
C TRP A 82 8.43 5.57 6.25
N SER A 83 9.28 6.55 6.56
CA SER A 83 9.09 7.43 7.71
C SER A 83 7.87 8.35 7.54
N MET A 84 7.70 8.91 6.33
CA MET A 84 6.55 9.77 6.02
C MET A 84 5.22 9.04 6.24
N GLY A 85 5.14 7.78 5.82
CA GLY A 85 3.95 6.95 6.04
C GLY A 85 3.67 6.63 7.52
N ARG A 86 4.62 6.93 8.42
CA ARG A 86 4.52 6.68 9.88
C ARG A 86 4.63 7.94 10.73
N ASP A 87 4.57 9.11 10.12
CA ASP A 87 4.69 10.38 10.82
C ASP A 87 3.41 10.68 11.61
N PRO A 88 3.47 10.78 12.94
CA PRO A 88 2.29 11.06 13.78
C PRO A 88 1.75 12.48 13.60
N SER A 89 2.51 13.40 13.00
CA SER A 89 2.01 14.74 12.65
C SER A 89 1.07 14.72 11.45
N ILE A 90 1.12 13.65 10.62
CA ILE A 90 0.31 13.48 9.42
C ILE A 90 -0.77 12.41 9.64
N TRP A 91 -0.42 11.31 10.32
CA TRP A 91 -1.26 10.13 10.45
C TRP A 91 -1.63 9.85 11.90
N ASN A 92 -2.92 9.82 12.21
CA ASN A 92 -3.40 9.33 13.50
C ASN A 92 -3.11 7.83 13.62
N ASP A 93 -2.60 7.39 14.78
CA ASP A 93 -2.20 6.00 15.02
C ASP A 93 -1.37 5.41 13.85
N PRO A 94 -0.20 6.01 13.55
CA PRO A 94 0.52 5.81 12.29
C PRO A 94 1.00 4.37 12.08
N ASN A 95 1.12 3.57 13.14
CA ASN A 95 1.59 2.19 13.07
C ASN A 95 0.44 1.16 12.97
N LEU A 96 -0.82 1.60 13.09
CA LEU A 96 -1.96 0.72 12.95
C LEU A 96 -2.40 0.62 11.48
N PHE A 97 -2.84 -0.57 11.09
CA PHE A 97 -3.44 -0.81 9.78
C PHE A 97 -4.92 -0.41 9.80
N VAL A 98 -5.24 0.78 9.31
CA VAL A 98 -6.59 1.38 9.33
C VAL A 98 -6.98 1.85 7.93
N PRO A 99 -7.51 0.97 7.06
CA PRO A 99 -7.95 1.34 5.71
C PRO A 99 -8.97 2.48 5.68
N GLU A 100 -9.77 2.60 6.73
CA GLU A 100 -10.85 3.58 6.86
C GLU A 100 -10.38 5.02 6.66
N ARG A 101 -9.12 5.34 7.02
CA ARG A 101 -8.55 6.67 6.81
C ARG A 101 -8.57 7.14 5.35
N PHE A 102 -8.56 6.20 4.42
CA PHE A 102 -8.63 6.51 2.98
C PHE A 102 -10.06 6.52 2.41
N LEU A 103 -11.08 6.25 3.22
CA LEU A 103 -12.49 6.39 2.83
C LEU A 103 -13.01 7.80 3.09
N GLU A 104 -12.49 8.47 4.13
CA GLU A 104 -12.97 9.78 4.55
C GLU A 104 -12.35 10.92 3.72
N SER A 105 -11.16 10.72 3.20
CA SER A 105 -10.38 11.73 2.48
C SER A 105 -10.74 11.88 1.00
N GLY A 106 -11.89 11.36 0.54
CA GLY A 106 -12.44 11.45 -0.83
C GLY A 106 -11.44 11.88 -1.89
N ASP A 107 -10.93 10.97 -2.63
CA ASP A 107 -9.98 11.07 -3.73
C ASP A 107 -8.50 10.79 -3.43
N VAL A 108 -8.13 9.70 -4.03
CA VAL A 108 -6.96 9.39 -4.85
C VAL A 108 -5.88 10.46 -4.84
N PHE A 109 -4.69 10.10 -4.37
CA PHE A 109 -3.39 10.70 -4.73
C PHE A 109 -3.51 12.13 -5.29
N ARG A 110 -3.86 13.12 -4.47
CA ARG A 110 -3.64 14.50 -4.88
C ARG A 110 -2.13 14.70 -4.98
N GLU A 111 -1.66 15.20 -6.12
CA GLU A 111 -0.24 15.55 -6.29
C GLU A 111 0.26 16.52 -5.21
N GLU A 112 -0.66 17.17 -4.51
CA GLU A 112 -0.44 18.13 -3.42
C GLU A 112 -0.31 17.48 -2.05
N ASP A 113 -0.73 16.22 -1.87
CA ASP A 113 -0.63 15.50 -0.60
C ASP A 113 0.67 14.70 -0.52
N PHE A 114 1.76 15.39 -0.23
CA PHE A 114 3.08 14.78 -0.06
C PHE A 114 3.17 13.83 1.15
N GLY A 115 2.16 13.73 1.98
CA GLY A 115 2.10 12.75 3.08
C GLY A 115 2.01 11.30 2.60
N PHE A 116 1.55 11.09 1.36
CA PHE A 116 1.36 9.75 0.77
C PHE A 116 1.86 9.68 -0.67
N ILE A 117 3.12 9.33 -0.86
CA ILE A 117 3.78 9.25 -2.19
C ILE A 117 4.44 7.88 -2.45
N PRO A 118 3.70 6.75 -2.38
CA PRO A 118 4.30 5.42 -2.53
C PRO A 118 4.90 5.15 -3.91
N PHE A 119 4.53 5.93 -4.92
CA PHE A 119 5.06 5.90 -6.27
C PHE A 119 5.93 7.12 -6.63
N GLY A 120 6.28 7.93 -5.63
CA GLY A 120 6.96 9.20 -5.84
C GLY A 120 6.00 10.31 -6.26
N ALA A 121 6.55 11.46 -6.63
CA ALA A 121 5.80 12.64 -7.06
C ALA A 121 6.55 13.42 -8.16
N GLY A 122 5.82 14.33 -8.84
CA GLY A 122 6.37 15.23 -9.83
C GLY A 122 6.92 14.55 -11.09
N ARG A 123 7.89 15.17 -11.75
CA ARG A 123 8.43 14.75 -13.06
C ARG A 123 9.10 13.37 -13.09
N ARG A 124 9.38 12.78 -11.94
CA ARG A 124 10.02 11.47 -11.78
C ARG A 124 9.11 10.46 -11.07
N MET A 125 7.82 10.75 -11.01
CA MET A 125 6.82 9.79 -10.53
C MET A 125 6.91 8.48 -11.33
N CYS A 126 6.65 7.36 -10.69
CA CYS A 126 6.68 6.04 -11.34
C CYS A 126 5.76 5.99 -12.56
N PRO A 127 6.26 5.72 -13.77
CA PRO A 127 5.42 5.65 -14.96
C PRO A 127 4.47 4.44 -14.96
N GLY A 128 4.74 3.44 -14.13
CA GLY A 128 3.94 2.23 -14.02
C GLY A 128 2.77 2.31 -13.03
N VAL A 129 2.44 3.48 -12.46
CA VAL A 129 1.38 3.62 -11.44
C VAL A 129 0.06 3.01 -11.89
N SER A 130 -0.43 3.38 -13.07
CA SER A 130 -1.71 2.89 -13.58
C SER A 130 -1.74 1.38 -13.76
N PHE A 131 -0.63 0.81 -14.23
CA PHE A 131 -0.49 -0.64 -14.38
C PHE A 131 -0.43 -1.34 -13.02
N ALA A 132 0.40 -0.83 -12.10
CA ALA A 132 0.53 -1.37 -10.76
C ALA A 132 -0.81 -1.33 -10.01
N HIS A 133 -1.54 -0.23 -10.12
CA HIS A 133 -2.87 -0.07 -9.52
C HIS A 133 -3.81 -1.17 -10.01
N ARG A 134 -3.94 -1.37 -11.32
CA ARG A 134 -4.79 -2.42 -11.90
C ARG A 134 -4.39 -3.80 -11.40
N VAL A 135 -3.12 -4.15 -11.56
CA VAL A 135 -2.62 -5.50 -11.23
C VAL A 135 -2.81 -5.82 -9.74
N VAL A 136 -2.40 -4.91 -8.84
CA VAL A 136 -2.48 -5.16 -7.39
C VAL A 136 -3.93 -5.33 -6.93
N HIS A 137 -4.83 -4.45 -7.38
CA HIS A 137 -6.25 -4.53 -7.00
C HIS A 137 -6.92 -5.76 -7.56
N THR A 138 -6.74 -6.06 -8.87
CA THR A 138 -7.37 -7.22 -9.50
C THR A 138 -6.85 -8.53 -8.89
N MET A 139 -5.53 -8.65 -8.65
CA MET A 139 -4.97 -9.84 -8.01
C MET A 139 -5.51 -10.02 -6.59
N LEU A 140 -5.51 -8.96 -5.77
CA LEU A 140 -6.01 -9.04 -4.41
C LEU A 140 -7.51 -9.37 -4.38
N ALA A 141 -8.31 -8.71 -5.22
CA ALA A 141 -9.74 -8.99 -5.37
C ALA A 141 -9.99 -10.46 -5.74
N THR A 142 -9.29 -10.96 -6.76
CA THR A 142 -9.41 -12.35 -7.22
C THR A 142 -9.07 -13.35 -6.12
N MET A 143 -7.96 -13.13 -5.41
CA MET A 143 -7.52 -14.00 -4.31
C MET A 143 -8.54 -14.02 -3.16
N LEU A 144 -9.14 -12.87 -2.83
CA LEU A 144 -10.10 -12.76 -1.74
C LEU A 144 -11.52 -13.20 -2.11
N TYR A 145 -11.87 -13.12 -3.39
CA TYR A 145 -13.20 -13.49 -3.88
C TYR A 145 -13.34 -15.01 -4.06
N HIS A 146 -12.30 -15.66 -4.62
CA HIS A 146 -12.37 -17.07 -4.97
C HIS A 146 -11.90 -18.03 -3.88
N PHE A 147 -11.08 -17.55 -2.93
CA PHE A 147 -10.45 -18.45 -1.95
C PHE A 147 -10.65 -17.94 -0.52
N ASP A 148 -10.89 -18.88 0.38
CA ASP A 148 -10.59 -18.72 1.78
C ASP A 148 -9.11 -19.03 2.01
N TRP A 149 -8.53 -18.46 3.06
CA TRP A 149 -7.10 -18.60 3.33
C TRP A 149 -6.85 -19.08 4.74
N LYS A 150 -6.05 -20.11 4.86
CA LYS A 150 -5.56 -20.64 6.13
C LYS A 150 -4.05 -20.49 6.21
N LEU A 151 -3.54 -20.06 7.37
CA LEU A 151 -2.09 -20.06 7.62
C LEU A 151 -1.57 -21.49 7.77
N VAL A 152 -0.35 -21.74 7.26
CA VAL A 152 0.38 -22.98 7.49
C VAL A 152 0.86 -22.98 8.94
N ASP A 153 1.01 -24.15 9.56
CA ASP A 153 1.59 -24.38 10.88
C ASP A 153 0.77 -23.87 12.07
N GLU A 154 -0.57 -23.80 11.96
CA GLU A 154 -1.45 -23.34 13.04
C GLU A 154 -1.03 -22.00 13.67
N GLU A 155 -0.22 -21.20 12.96
CA GLU A 155 0.09 -19.84 13.38
C GLU A 155 -1.23 -19.10 13.60
N LYS A 156 -1.43 -18.57 14.80
CA LYS A 156 -2.56 -17.67 15.05
C LYS A 156 -2.34 -16.43 14.22
N CYS A 157 -3.40 -15.93 13.61
CA CYS A 157 -3.36 -14.72 12.77
C CYS A 157 -2.66 -13.53 13.49
N GLU A 158 -2.76 -13.49 14.81
CA GLU A 158 -2.14 -12.48 15.69
C GLU A 158 -0.60 -12.55 15.73
N HIS A 159 0.02 -13.63 15.27
CA HIS A 159 1.46 -13.89 15.37
C HIS A 159 2.19 -13.88 14.03
N ILE A 160 1.56 -13.38 12.97
CA ILE A 160 2.24 -13.21 11.69
C ILE A 160 3.42 -12.26 11.87
N ASP A 161 4.64 -12.77 11.65
CA ASP A 161 5.86 -11.96 11.71
C ASP A 161 5.87 -10.93 10.57
N MET A 162 5.61 -9.67 10.88
CA MET A 162 5.59 -8.57 9.93
C MET A 162 6.95 -7.88 9.78
N THR A 163 8.02 -8.46 10.35
CA THR A 163 9.38 -7.92 10.24
C THR A 163 9.76 -7.69 8.77
N GLU A 164 10.25 -6.50 8.49
CA GLU A 164 10.62 -6.06 7.15
C GLU A 164 12.12 -6.15 6.93
N LYS A 165 12.51 -6.44 5.70
CA LYS A 165 13.90 -6.40 5.23
C LYS A 165 14.00 -5.53 4.00
N PHE A 166 14.84 -4.51 4.10
CA PHE A 166 15.19 -3.66 2.98
C PHE A 166 16.37 -4.26 2.20
N ARG A 167 16.19 -4.32 0.88
CA ARG A 167 17.25 -4.54 -0.11
C ARG A 167 17.05 -3.51 -1.24
N VAL A 168 16.74 -3.96 -2.46
CA VAL A 168 16.26 -3.06 -3.54
C VAL A 168 14.83 -2.62 -3.27
N THR A 169 14.01 -3.54 -2.74
CA THR A 169 12.63 -3.29 -2.31
C THR A 169 12.45 -3.70 -0.85
N LEU A 170 11.46 -3.11 -0.20
CA LEU A 170 11.01 -3.52 1.11
C LEU A 170 10.16 -4.79 1.00
N ARG A 171 10.46 -5.79 1.80
CA ARG A 171 9.71 -7.05 1.84
C ARG A 171 9.74 -7.68 3.22
N LYS A 172 8.79 -8.53 3.50
CA LYS A 172 8.82 -9.35 4.72
C LYS A 172 10.09 -10.22 4.79
N VAL A 173 10.64 -10.37 5.99
CA VAL A 173 11.77 -11.28 6.24
C VAL A 173 11.32 -12.71 6.00
N LYS A 174 10.22 -13.13 6.66
CA LYS A 174 9.60 -14.43 6.44
C LYS A 174 8.47 -14.28 5.41
N PRO A 175 8.47 -15.05 4.32
CA PRO A 175 7.34 -15.08 3.40
C PRO A 175 6.04 -15.45 4.11
N LEU A 176 4.91 -14.93 3.62
CA LEU A 176 3.61 -15.38 4.07
C LEU A 176 3.36 -16.79 3.54
N MET A 177 3.13 -17.73 4.44
CA MET A 177 2.77 -19.11 4.11
C MET A 177 1.29 -19.30 4.39
N ALA A 178 0.47 -19.31 3.34
CA ALA A 178 -0.97 -19.49 3.44
C ALA A 178 -1.48 -20.44 2.35
N ILE A 179 -2.49 -21.23 2.69
CA ILE A 179 -3.10 -22.22 1.81
C ILE A 179 -4.48 -21.72 1.41
N PRO A 180 -4.83 -21.69 0.11
CA PRO A 180 -6.19 -21.46 -0.33
C PRO A 180 -7.07 -22.66 0.02
N ILE A 181 -8.31 -22.38 0.47
CA ILE A 181 -9.33 -23.38 0.83
C ILE A 181 -10.56 -23.16 -0.04
#